data_317a6b7a6c4a5e74101dfae540030a4c
#
_entry.id   317a6b7a6c4a5e74101dfae540030a4c
#
_cell.length_a   1.000
_cell.length_b   1.000
_cell.length_c   1.000
_cell.angle_alpha   90.00
_cell.angle_beta   90.00
_cell.angle_gamma   90.00
#
_symmetry.space_group_name_H-M   'P 1'
#
loop_
_entity.id
_entity.type
_entity.pdbx_description
1 polymer ?
#
loop_
_entity_poly.entity_id
_entity_poly.type
_entity_poly.pdbx_seq_one_letter_code
_entity_poly.pdbx_strand_id
1 'polypeptide(L)'
;MSYTLILLIIGLYFLMLFGVSYLTSKKADNAAFFVGDRKSPWYIVAIAMIGTSISGVTFISVPGWVTSTQFSYLQMVLGFVAGYFVIAFLLLPLYYRMNLMSIYGYLDKRFGMNSYRTGSVFFLISKMLGCGVRMYLTALVLQIVLFDKMGVSFALNIVVTMIIVWLYTFKGGVKTLVWTDMIQTLSLILGVVLCIYFVAHQLGLDFKGLYQTVSESADSQIWFFDDSNDKRYFWKQFLAGMFTTIAMTGLDQDMMQKNLSCKNIRDAQKNVLSYGIMFLPVNLLFLALGIILYLFASSQQIPLPDKSDQVFPVLATQGYLPQIVGILFIMGLIAAAFSSAGSALTALTTSFTIDILGANKKDNAEKLEHTRIWVHVGNTILMGIIIYAFKLLNNTSVIDAVYILASYTYGPLLGLYFFGLFTRRAVRDRWVPYIAVLSPVLCYILSSNSERWFNGYQIGYELLIINGAITFVGMYLLSLGVVIHPQAHDDKSHLPPTGNIPA
;
A
#
# COMPACT_ATOMS: atom_id res chain seq x y z
N MET A 1 -4.19 15.32 26.58
CA MET A 1 -4.57 16.37 25.61
C MET A 1 -6.05 16.70 25.71
N SER A 2 -6.42 17.98 25.50
CA SER A 2 -7.83 18.41 25.39
C SER A 2 -8.39 17.95 24.02
N TYR A 3 -9.62 17.43 24.00
CA TYR A 3 -10.30 17.03 22.75
C TYR A 3 -10.54 18.23 21.82
N THR A 4 -10.75 19.43 22.37
CA THR A 4 -10.90 20.68 21.61
C THR A 4 -9.63 21.02 20.80
N LEU A 5 -8.45 20.84 21.39
CA LEU A 5 -7.18 21.07 20.69
C LEU A 5 -6.99 20.03 19.55
N ILE A 6 -7.34 18.78 19.79
CA ILE A 6 -7.28 17.72 18.77
C ILE A 6 -8.20 18.08 17.61
N LEU A 7 -9.45 18.46 17.87
CA LEU A 7 -10.40 18.88 16.83
C LEU A 7 -9.90 20.10 16.05
N LEU A 8 -9.30 21.09 16.71
CA LEU A 8 -8.75 22.26 16.05
C LEU A 8 -7.63 21.87 15.08
N ILE A 9 -6.69 21.01 15.51
CA ILE A 9 -5.57 20.55 14.68
C ILE A 9 -6.08 19.76 13.49
N ILE A 10 -6.99 18.80 13.72
CA ILE A 10 -7.62 18.00 12.67
C ILE A 10 -8.36 18.92 11.68
N GLY A 11 -9.13 19.88 12.19
CA GLY A 11 -9.87 20.85 11.37
C GLY A 11 -8.97 21.70 10.49
N LEU A 12 -7.90 22.26 11.05
CA LEU A 12 -6.92 23.05 10.29
C LEU A 12 -6.21 22.21 9.23
N TYR A 13 -5.85 20.97 9.58
CA TYR A 13 -5.23 20.04 8.64
C TYR A 13 -6.15 19.72 7.45
N PHE A 14 -7.43 19.42 7.70
CA PHE A 14 -8.39 19.18 6.62
C PHE A 14 -8.70 20.43 5.82
N LEU A 15 -8.77 21.61 6.43
CA LEU A 15 -8.92 22.87 5.69
C LEU A 15 -7.77 23.06 4.69
N MET A 16 -6.54 22.77 5.09
CA MET A 16 -5.38 22.77 4.20
C MET A 16 -5.55 21.78 3.04
N LEU A 17 -5.93 20.52 3.32
CA LEU A 17 -6.14 19.48 2.30
C LEU A 17 -7.27 19.85 1.33
N PHE A 18 -8.39 20.36 1.83
CA PHE A 18 -9.50 20.84 0.98
C PHE A 18 -9.07 22.02 0.11
N GLY A 19 -8.28 22.94 0.66
CA GLY A 19 -7.70 24.04 -0.10
C GLY A 19 -6.86 23.55 -1.28
N VAL A 20 -5.93 22.61 -1.03
CA VAL A 20 -5.10 22.00 -2.07
C VAL A 20 -5.96 21.22 -3.07
N SER A 21 -6.93 20.44 -2.59
CA SER A 21 -7.87 19.71 -3.44
C SER A 21 -8.66 20.64 -4.36
N TYR A 22 -9.19 21.73 -3.83
CA TYR A 22 -9.92 22.74 -4.61
C TYR A 22 -9.04 23.38 -5.70
N LEU A 23 -7.82 23.78 -5.36
CA LEU A 23 -6.89 24.42 -6.31
C LEU A 23 -6.48 23.46 -7.44
N THR A 24 -6.23 22.19 -7.12
CA THR A 24 -5.76 21.20 -8.09
C THR A 24 -6.89 20.60 -8.93
N SER A 25 -8.12 20.54 -8.40
CA SER A 25 -9.29 19.96 -9.08
C SER A 25 -10.09 20.92 -9.94
N LYS A 26 -9.81 22.24 -9.90
CA LYS A 26 -10.60 23.31 -10.54
C LYS A 26 -10.83 23.10 -12.05
N LYS A 27 -9.91 22.39 -12.75
CA LYS A 27 -10.00 22.06 -14.17
C LYS A 27 -9.78 20.55 -14.42
N ALA A 28 -10.12 19.70 -13.43
CA ALA A 28 -9.91 18.26 -13.57
C ALA A 28 -11.07 17.66 -14.39
N ASP A 29 -10.71 16.94 -15.42
CA ASP A 29 -11.59 16.10 -16.24
C ASP A 29 -11.38 14.61 -15.91
N ASN A 30 -11.99 13.72 -16.71
CA ASN A 30 -11.82 12.28 -16.53
C ASN A 30 -10.36 11.83 -16.75
N ALA A 31 -9.59 12.48 -17.63
CA ALA A 31 -8.18 12.15 -17.84
C ALA A 31 -7.33 12.55 -16.63
N ALA A 32 -7.60 13.72 -16.03
CA ALA A 32 -6.99 14.14 -14.78
C ALA A 32 -7.31 13.17 -13.63
N PHE A 33 -8.55 12.67 -13.58
CA PHE A 33 -8.97 11.70 -12.55
C PHE A 33 -8.24 10.36 -12.69
N PHE A 34 -8.19 9.78 -13.89
CA PHE A 34 -7.68 8.42 -14.08
C PHE A 34 -6.15 8.33 -14.18
N VAL A 35 -5.49 9.29 -14.82
CA VAL A 35 -4.03 9.24 -15.09
C VAL A 35 -3.28 10.56 -14.84
N GLY A 36 -3.87 11.51 -14.13
CA GLY A 36 -3.22 12.77 -13.75
C GLY A 36 -2.73 13.60 -14.95
N ASP A 37 -3.42 13.53 -16.10
CA ASP A 37 -3.02 14.17 -17.37
C ASP A 37 -1.63 13.75 -17.90
N ARG A 38 -0.94 12.79 -17.26
CA ARG A 38 0.46 12.38 -17.55
C ARG A 38 1.44 13.58 -17.54
N LYS A 39 1.28 14.48 -16.58
CA LYS A 39 2.10 15.70 -16.45
C LYS A 39 2.72 15.87 -15.07
N SER A 40 2.57 14.88 -14.18
CA SER A 40 3.07 14.96 -12.82
C SER A 40 4.60 14.94 -12.79
N PRO A 41 5.26 15.88 -12.07
CA PRO A 41 6.70 15.85 -11.88
C PRO A 41 7.13 14.61 -11.09
N TRP A 42 8.13 13.88 -11.56
CA TRP A 42 8.54 12.61 -11.00
C TRP A 42 8.93 12.67 -9.50
N TYR A 43 9.58 13.75 -9.07
CA TYR A 43 10.00 13.93 -7.67
C TYR A 43 8.81 14.16 -6.73
N ILE A 44 7.76 14.83 -7.19
CA ILE A 44 6.51 15.00 -6.42
C ILE A 44 5.80 13.64 -6.29
N VAL A 45 5.75 12.87 -7.38
CA VAL A 45 5.17 11.53 -7.37
C VAL A 45 5.96 10.61 -6.44
N ALA A 46 7.30 10.69 -6.43
CA ALA A 46 8.15 9.88 -5.55
C ALA A 46 7.85 10.13 -4.07
N ILE A 47 7.76 11.41 -3.67
CA ILE A 47 7.40 11.77 -2.30
C ILE A 47 5.96 11.31 -1.98
N ALA A 48 5.01 11.52 -2.87
CA ALA A 48 3.62 11.09 -2.70
C ALA A 48 3.51 9.56 -2.53
N MET A 49 4.29 8.79 -3.30
CA MET A 49 4.29 7.32 -3.22
C MET A 49 4.87 6.81 -1.89
N ILE A 50 5.85 7.49 -1.29
CA ILE A 50 6.32 7.17 0.07
C ILE A 50 5.14 7.22 1.04
N GLY A 51 4.38 8.30 1.08
CA GLY A 51 3.25 8.46 2.00
C GLY A 51 2.09 7.49 1.74
N THR A 52 1.85 7.14 0.47
CA THR A 52 0.84 6.14 0.13
C THR A 52 1.22 4.74 0.62
N SER A 53 2.51 4.42 0.61
CA SER A 53 3.04 3.13 1.08
C SER A 53 3.19 3.07 2.59
N ILE A 54 3.59 4.18 3.22
CA ILE A 54 3.64 4.34 4.68
C ILE A 54 2.22 4.65 5.15
N SER A 55 1.48 3.61 5.44
CA SER A 55 0.13 3.75 6.01
C SER A 55 0.17 4.04 7.51
N GLY A 56 -1.00 4.35 8.10
CA GLY A 56 -1.15 4.45 9.56
C GLY A 56 -0.68 3.18 10.29
N VAL A 57 -0.74 2.02 9.64
CA VAL A 57 -0.18 0.76 10.16
C VAL A 57 1.33 0.84 10.32
N THR A 58 2.07 1.27 9.30
CA THR A 58 3.53 1.44 9.39
C THR A 58 3.88 2.44 10.49
N PHE A 59 3.14 3.56 10.57
CA PHE A 59 3.37 4.61 11.55
C PHE A 59 3.21 4.14 13.00
N ILE A 60 2.28 3.24 13.25
CA ILE A 60 1.94 2.76 14.59
C ILE A 60 2.65 1.43 14.90
N SER A 61 2.54 0.45 13.99
CA SER A 61 2.94 -0.93 14.26
C SER A 61 4.45 -1.15 14.14
N VAL A 62 5.14 -0.46 13.22
CA VAL A 62 6.61 -0.66 13.08
C VAL A 62 7.37 -0.25 14.33
N PRO A 63 7.12 0.91 14.98
CA PRO A 63 7.71 1.21 16.28
C PRO A 63 7.35 0.20 17.37
N GLY A 64 6.09 -0.27 17.38
CA GLY A 64 5.61 -1.24 18.36
C GLY A 64 6.23 -2.64 18.21
N TRP A 65 6.66 -3.02 17.02
CA TRP A 65 7.20 -4.34 16.70
C TRP A 65 8.65 -4.57 17.14
N VAL A 66 9.39 -3.52 17.45
CA VAL A 66 10.84 -3.57 17.65
C VAL A 66 11.25 -4.62 18.70
N THR A 67 10.55 -4.74 19.81
CA THR A 67 10.89 -5.72 20.86
C THR A 67 10.64 -7.18 20.46
N SER A 68 9.73 -7.43 19.53
CA SER A 68 9.39 -8.80 19.09
C SER A 68 10.13 -9.23 17.83
N THR A 69 10.41 -8.30 16.93
CA THR A 69 11.03 -8.60 15.63
C THR A 69 12.44 -8.06 15.49
N GLN A 70 12.87 -7.21 16.42
CA GLN A 70 14.10 -6.44 16.34
C GLN A 70 14.12 -5.63 15.02
N PHE A 71 15.28 -5.38 14.45
CA PHE A 71 15.39 -4.70 13.15
C PHE A 71 15.31 -5.65 11.94
N SER A 72 14.82 -6.90 12.11
CA SER A 72 14.66 -7.84 11.00
C SER A 72 13.80 -7.33 9.86
N TYR A 73 12.84 -6.42 10.14
CA TYR A 73 12.02 -5.78 9.13
C TYR A 73 12.85 -5.04 8.06
N LEU A 74 14.06 -4.55 8.38
CA LEU A 74 14.94 -3.94 7.39
C LEU A 74 15.41 -4.94 6.31
N GLN A 75 15.51 -6.24 6.62
CA GLN A 75 15.79 -7.27 5.62
C GLN A 75 14.67 -7.35 4.58
N MET A 76 13.41 -7.24 5.03
CA MET A 76 12.25 -7.16 4.14
C MET A 76 12.25 -5.87 3.31
N VAL A 77 12.62 -4.74 3.92
CA VAL A 77 12.74 -3.44 3.21
C VAL A 77 13.84 -3.47 2.15
N LEU A 78 14.95 -4.18 2.38
CA LEU A 78 15.96 -4.43 1.34
C LEU A 78 15.39 -5.25 0.18
N GLY A 79 14.54 -6.23 0.48
CA GLY A 79 13.76 -6.95 -0.53
C GLY A 79 12.85 -6.01 -1.32
N PHE A 80 12.20 -5.03 -0.67
CA PHE A 80 11.41 -4.01 -1.38
C PHE A 80 12.25 -3.26 -2.40
N VAL A 81 13.46 -2.84 -2.04
CA VAL A 81 14.37 -2.14 -2.98
C VAL A 81 14.63 -3.01 -4.20
N ALA A 82 14.94 -4.29 -4.02
CA ALA A 82 15.13 -5.21 -5.14
C ALA A 82 13.87 -5.34 -6.02
N GLY A 83 12.68 -5.40 -5.40
CA GLY A 83 11.40 -5.41 -6.10
C GLY A 83 11.18 -4.14 -6.94
N TYR A 84 11.57 -2.97 -6.45
CA TYR A 84 11.46 -1.71 -7.21
C TYR A 84 12.34 -1.69 -8.45
N PHE A 85 13.50 -2.33 -8.44
CA PHE A 85 14.30 -2.52 -9.66
C PHE A 85 13.54 -3.37 -10.70
N VAL A 86 12.90 -4.45 -10.28
CA VAL A 86 12.07 -5.27 -11.19
C VAL A 86 10.91 -4.45 -11.77
N ILE A 87 10.22 -3.65 -10.95
CA ILE A 87 9.14 -2.77 -11.42
C ILE A 87 9.67 -1.76 -12.43
N ALA A 88 10.78 -1.08 -12.12
CA ALA A 88 11.34 -0.03 -12.97
C ALA A 88 11.79 -0.53 -14.34
N PHE A 89 12.39 -1.71 -14.41
CA PHE A 89 13.02 -2.20 -15.64
C PHE A 89 12.21 -3.27 -16.39
N LEU A 90 11.22 -3.90 -15.74
CA LEU A 90 10.40 -4.92 -16.37
C LEU A 90 8.95 -4.46 -16.57
N LEU A 91 8.27 -4.00 -15.50
CA LEU A 91 6.85 -3.71 -15.54
C LEU A 91 6.53 -2.33 -16.14
N LEU A 92 7.25 -1.27 -15.77
CA LEU A 92 7.00 0.06 -16.32
C LEU A 92 7.21 0.13 -17.83
N PRO A 93 8.28 -0.46 -18.45
CA PRO A 93 8.43 -0.52 -19.89
C PRO A 93 7.23 -1.19 -20.59
N LEU A 94 6.70 -2.26 -19.99
CA LEU A 94 5.52 -2.95 -20.50
C LEU A 94 4.30 -2.02 -20.53
N TYR A 95 3.99 -1.39 -19.40
CA TYR A 95 2.80 -0.55 -19.25
C TYR A 95 2.85 0.71 -20.13
N TYR A 96 4.02 1.36 -20.22
CA TYR A 96 4.20 2.54 -21.07
C TYR A 96 4.11 2.20 -22.57
N ARG A 97 4.73 1.08 -23.01
CA ARG A 97 4.64 0.61 -24.42
C ARG A 97 3.20 0.32 -24.81
N MET A 98 2.41 -0.26 -23.93
CA MET A 98 1.02 -0.62 -24.20
C MET A 98 0.04 0.55 -24.03
N ASN A 99 0.51 1.71 -23.53
CA ASN A 99 -0.29 2.91 -23.26
C ASN A 99 -1.55 2.63 -22.43
N LEU A 100 -1.41 1.81 -21.39
CA LEU A 100 -2.51 1.34 -20.56
C LEU A 100 -3.09 2.46 -19.69
N MET A 101 -4.42 2.44 -19.50
CA MET A 101 -5.13 3.21 -18.46
C MET A 101 -5.30 2.37 -17.18
N SER A 102 -5.63 1.08 -17.36
CA SER A 102 -5.59 0.06 -16.33
C SER A 102 -4.51 -0.95 -16.66
N ILE A 103 -3.68 -1.30 -15.67
CA ILE A 103 -2.58 -2.26 -15.88
C ILE A 103 -3.11 -3.64 -16.26
N TYR A 104 -4.33 -3.98 -15.84
CA TYR A 104 -4.95 -5.29 -16.14
C TYR A 104 -5.28 -5.48 -17.62
N GLY A 105 -5.34 -4.41 -18.41
CA GLY A 105 -5.43 -4.48 -19.87
C GLY A 105 -4.28 -5.27 -20.52
N TYR A 106 -3.16 -5.48 -19.81
CA TYR A 106 -2.13 -6.44 -20.22
C TYR A 106 -2.67 -7.88 -20.30
N LEU A 107 -3.43 -8.30 -19.30
CA LEU A 107 -3.99 -9.66 -19.22
C LEU A 107 -4.99 -9.90 -20.35
N ASP A 108 -5.78 -8.88 -20.72
CA ASP A 108 -6.70 -8.96 -21.86
C ASP A 108 -5.95 -9.25 -23.16
N LYS A 109 -4.96 -8.42 -23.48
CA LYS A 109 -4.14 -8.59 -24.70
C LYS A 109 -3.32 -9.88 -24.71
N ARG A 110 -2.97 -10.41 -23.53
CA ARG A 110 -2.10 -11.58 -23.40
C ARG A 110 -2.86 -12.90 -23.37
N PHE A 111 -4.01 -12.95 -22.74
CA PHE A 111 -4.77 -14.17 -22.48
C PHE A 111 -6.23 -14.08 -22.89
N GLY A 112 -6.88 -12.96 -22.65
CA GLY A 112 -8.27 -12.69 -22.98
C GLY A 112 -9.07 -12.07 -21.83
N MET A 113 -10.36 -11.87 -22.10
CA MET A 113 -11.29 -11.11 -21.25
C MET A 113 -11.51 -11.74 -19.86
N ASN A 114 -11.48 -13.09 -19.74
CA ASN A 114 -11.67 -13.73 -18.43
C ASN A 114 -10.46 -13.50 -17.53
N SER A 115 -9.25 -13.59 -18.07
CA SER A 115 -8.01 -13.27 -17.34
C SER A 115 -7.97 -11.81 -16.93
N TYR A 116 -8.39 -10.89 -17.80
CA TYR A 116 -8.50 -9.46 -17.50
C TYR A 116 -9.43 -9.19 -16.33
N ARG A 117 -10.66 -9.70 -16.40
CA ARG A 117 -11.65 -9.56 -15.34
C ARG A 117 -11.20 -10.21 -14.03
N THR A 118 -10.57 -11.39 -14.11
CA THR A 118 -10.01 -12.07 -12.94
C THR A 118 -8.97 -11.20 -12.24
N GLY A 119 -8.01 -10.65 -12.99
CA GLY A 119 -6.99 -9.75 -12.44
C GLY A 119 -7.61 -8.53 -11.78
N SER A 120 -8.56 -7.89 -12.45
CA SER A 120 -9.25 -6.70 -11.91
C SER A 120 -10.04 -7.00 -10.64
N VAL A 121 -10.77 -8.13 -10.60
CA VAL A 121 -11.53 -8.56 -9.41
C VAL A 121 -10.59 -8.87 -8.23
N PHE A 122 -9.49 -9.60 -8.46
CA PHE A 122 -8.52 -9.87 -7.40
C PHE A 122 -7.88 -8.58 -6.86
N PHE A 123 -7.58 -7.61 -7.73
CA PHE A 123 -7.13 -6.29 -7.29
C PHE A 123 -8.18 -5.58 -6.44
N LEU A 124 -9.44 -5.54 -6.90
CA LEU A 124 -10.52 -4.87 -6.16
C LEU A 124 -10.68 -5.47 -4.76
N ILE A 125 -10.68 -6.79 -4.65
CA ILE A 125 -10.77 -7.50 -3.36
C ILE A 125 -9.54 -7.17 -2.50
N SER A 126 -8.32 -7.33 -3.04
CA SER A 126 -7.06 -7.10 -2.34
C SER A 126 -6.96 -5.68 -1.80
N LYS A 127 -7.25 -4.71 -2.66
CA LYS A 127 -7.14 -3.30 -2.32
C LYS A 127 -8.19 -2.87 -1.31
N MET A 128 -9.43 -3.33 -1.50
CA MET A 128 -10.54 -3.03 -0.60
C MET A 128 -10.28 -3.59 0.81
N LEU A 129 -9.92 -4.87 0.91
CA LEU A 129 -9.60 -5.50 2.20
C LEU A 129 -8.34 -4.88 2.83
N GLY A 130 -7.25 -4.76 2.09
CA GLY A 130 -5.99 -4.22 2.60
C GLY A 130 -6.10 -2.76 3.06
N CYS A 131 -6.89 -1.93 2.35
CA CYS A 131 -7.14 -0.55 2.78
C CYS A 131 -8.09 -0.51 3.99
N GLY A 132 -9.14 -1.34 4.01
CA GLY A 132 -10.07 -1.42 5.13
C GLY A 132 -9.38 -1.78 6.45
N VAL A 133 -8.48 -2.76 6.42
CA VAL A 133 -7.67 -3.18 7.57
C VAL A 133 -6.76 -2.03 8.07
N ARG A 134 -6.12 -1.31 7.15
CA ARG A 134 -5.27 -0.15 7.52
C ARG A 134 -6.09 0.99 8.12
N MET A 135 -7.26 1.27 7.55
CA MET A 135 -8.16 2.30 8.06
C MET A 135 -8.79 1.94 9.40
N TYR A 136 -9.00 0.65 9.68
CA TYR A 136 -9.44 0.19 10.99
C TYR A 136 -8.52 0.65 12.12
N LEU A 137 -7.19 0.48 11.97
CA LEU A 137 -6.24 0.90 12.99
C LEU A 137 -6.32 2.41 13.24
N THR A 138 -6.43 3.19 12.18
CA THR A 138 -6.59 4.65 12.30
C THR A 138 -7.89 5.03 12.98
N ALA A 139 -9.01 4.41 12.60
CA ALA A 139 -10.30 4.63 13.24
C ALA A 139 -10.27 4.22 14.72
N LEU A 140 -9.56 3.13 15.07
CA LEU A 140 -9.40 2.69 16.46
C LEU A 140 -8.64 3.73 17.30
N VAL A 141 -7.54 4.25 16.77
CA VAL A 141 -6.77 5.29 17.50
C VAL A 141 -7.57 6.58 17.62
N LEU A 142 -8.24 7.03 16.55
CA LEU A 142 -9.13 8.20 16.62
C LEU A 142 -10.28 7.99 17.61
N GLN A 143 -10.78 6.76 17.73
CA GLN A 143 -11.80 6.41 18.72
C GLN A 143 -11.29 6.67 20.12
N ILE A 144 -10.16 6.07 20.50
CA ILE A 144 -9.57 6.15 21.82
C ILE A 144 -9.17 7.60 22.18
N VAL A 145 -8.57 8.31 21.24
CA VAL A 145 -7.98 9.63 21.50
C VAL A 145 -9.03 10.75 21.48
N LEU A 146 -10.04 10.64 20.64
CA LEU A 146 -11.02 11.71 20.40
C LEU A 146 -12.46 11.28 20.67
N PHE A 147 -12.95 10.28 19.96
CA PHE A 147 -14.40 9.99 19.88
C PHE A 147 -14.96 9.40 21.18
N ASP A 148 -14.19 8.59 21.93
CA ASP A 148 -14.64 8.06 23.23
C ASP A 148 -14.85 9.19 24.24
N LYS A 149 -13.98 10.22 24.22
CA LYS A 149 -14.11 11.41 25.07
C LYS A 149 -15.35 12.26 24.75
N MET A 150 -15.87 12.10 23.52
CA MET A 150 -17.06 12.79 23.05
C MET A 150 -18.33 11.93 23.16
N GLY A 151 -18.23 10.68 23.62
CA GLY A 151 -19.34 9.74 23.69
C GLY A 151 -19.82 9.26 22.30
N VAL A 152 -18.98 9.36 21.26
CA VAL A 152 -19.32 9.02 19.87
C VAL A 152 -19.03 7.55 19.63
N SER A 153 -19.99 6.83 19.04
CA SER A 153 -19.83 5.40 18.72
C SER A 153 -18.80 5.17 17.61
N PHE A 154 -18.16 3.99 17.62
CA PHE A 154 -17.20 3.61 16.57
C PHE A 154 -17.80 3.60 15.17
N ALA A 155 -19.08 3.22 15.03
CA ALA A 155 -19.77 3.26 13.75
C ALA A 155 -19.87 4.70 13.20
N LEU A 156 -20.20 5.67 14.05
CA LEU A 156 -20.27 7.08 13.65
C LEU A 156 -18.90 7.66 13.31
N ASN A 157 -17.85 7.27 14.06
CA ASN A 157 -16.46 7.60 13.72
C ASN A 157 -16.12 7.15 12.29
N ILE A 158 -16.41 5.87 11.93
CA ILE A 158 -16.19 5.36 10.57
C ILE A 158 -16.92 6.20 9.54
N VAL A 159 -18.21 6.50 9.78
CA VAL A 159 -19.01 7.29 8.84
C VAL A 159 -18.41 8.67 8.62
N VAL A 160 -18.05 9.38 9.69
CA VAL A 160 -17.40 10.71 9.60
C VAL A 160 -16.08 10.63 8.84
N THR A 161 -15.23 9.66 9.20
CA THR A 161 -13.93 9.46 8.54
C THR A 161 -14.10 9.18 7.05
N MET A 162 -15.02 8.30 6.67
CA MET A 162 -15.27 7.96 5.27
C MET A 162 -15.86 9.12 4.47
N ILE A 163 -16.76 9.91 5.05
CA ILE A 163 -17.28 11.14 4.42
C ILE A 163 -16.14 12.13 4.13
N ILE A 164 -15.22 12.33 5.07
CA ILE A 164 -14.10 13.24 4.87
C ILE A 164 -13.20 12.75 3.74
N VAL A 165 -12.86 11.45 3.70
CA VAL A 165 -12.07 10.86 2.62
C VAL A 165 -12.77 11.06 1.27
N TRP A 166 -14.06 10.77 1.19
CA TRP A 166 -14.85 10.95 -0.02
C TRP A 166 -14.84 12.39 -0.52
N LEU A 167 -15.04 13.36 0.39
CA LEU A 167 -15.15 14.80 0.04
C LEU A 167 -13.90 15.35 -0.66
N TYR A 168 -12.69 14.95 -0.26
CA TYR A 168 -11.48 15.50 -0.90
C TYR A 168 -11.01 14.71 -2.13
N THR A 169 -11.55 13.50 -2.35
CA THR A 169 -11.10 12.63 -3.46
C THR A 169 -12.05 12.58 -4.65
N PHE A 170 -13.35 12.83 -4.46
CA PHE A 170 -14.38 12.56 -5.48
C PHE A 170 -14.20 13.31 -6.80
N LYS A 171 -13.55 14.48 -6.79
CA LYS A 171 -13.45 15.37 -7.96
C LYS A 171 -12.09 15.31 -8.66
N GLY A 172 -11.01 15.40 -7.92
CA GLY A 172 -9.67 15.60 -8.48
C GLY A 172 -8.92 14.33 -8.88
N GLY A 173 -9.28 13.19 -8.31
CA GLY A 173 -8.61 11.90 -8.60
C GLY A 173 -7.09 11.96 -8.44
N VAL A 174 -6.36 11.25 -9.33
CA VAL A 174 -4.89 11.12 -9.26
C VAL A 174 -4.16 12.47 -9.30
N LYS A 175 -4.65 13.43 -10.08
CA LYS A 175 -4.02 14.75 -10.18
C LYS A 175 -3.97 15.46 -8.84
N THR A 176 -5.06 15.42 -8.08
CA THR A 176 -5.12 16.00 -6.73
C THR A 176 -4.30 15.19 -5.74
N LEU A 177 -4.43 13.84 -5.78
CA LEU A 177 -3.77 12.95 -4.84
C LEU A 177 -2.24 13.09 -4.86
N VAL A 178 -1.62 13.25 -6.01
CA VAL A 178 -0.16 13.45 -6.09
C VAL A 178 0.30 14.65 -5.25
N TRP A 179 -0.45 15.75 -5.24
CA TRP A 179 -0.11 16.93 -4.45
C TRP A 179 -0.48 16.80 -2.98
N THR A 180 -1.68 16.30 -2.68
CA THR A 180 -2.09 16.11 -1.28
C THR A 180 -1.23 15.08 -0.58
N ASP A 181 -0.92 13.95 -1.25
CA ASP A 181 -0.07 12.91 -0.70
C ASP A 181 1.37 13.37 -0.47
N MET A 182 1.92 14.24 -1.34
CA MET A 182 3.23 14.85 -1.09
C MET A 182 3.24 15.65 0.22
N ILE A 183 2.24 16.50 0.43
CA ILE A 183 2.15 17.31 1.65
C ILE A 183 1.97 16.40 2.87
N GLN A 184 1.11 15.40 2.75
CA GLN A 184 0.87 14.40 3.81
C GLN A 184 2.14 13.64 4.16
N THR A 185 2.92 13.22 3.15
CA THR A 185 4.21 12.53 3.36
C THR A 185 5.21 13.40 4.09
N LEU A 186 5.36 14.66 3.67
CA LEU A 186 6.28 15.59 4.33
C LEU A 186 5.87 15.84 5.78
N SER A 187 4.57 16.02 6.04
CA SER A 187 4.04 16.19 7.40
C SER A 187 4.29 14.97 8.27
N LEU A 188 4.11 13.77 7.70
CA LEU A 188 4.36 12.49 8.40
C LEU A 188 5.84 12.34 8.76
N ILE A 189 6.76 12.50 7.80
CA ILE A 189 8.21 12.34 8.04
C ILE A 189 8.69 13.38 9.05
N LEU A 190 8.28 14.64 8.90
CA LEU A 190 8.60 15.70 9.86
C LEU A 190 8.07 15.34 11.25
N GLY A 191 6.83 14.82 11.34
CA GLY A 191 6.23 14.38 12.60
C GLY A 191 7.06 13.30 13.28
N VAL A 192 7.52 12.28 12.55
CA VAL A 192 8.38 11.21 13.10
C VAL A 192 9.71 11.76 13.60
N VAL A 193 10.39 12.57 12.78
CA VAL A 193 11.69 13.18 13.16
C VAL A 193 11.55 14.02 14.43
N LEU A 194 10.51 14.83 14.51
CA LEU A 194 10.25 15.65 15.70
C LEU A 194 9.85 14.79 16.92
N CYS A 195 9.08 13.71 16.73
CA CYS A 195 8.80 12.76 17.82
C CYS A 195 10.09 12.15 18.35
N ILE A 196 10.99 11.69 17.47
CA ILE A 196 12.32 11.17 17.85
C ILE A 196 13.07 12.23 18.68
N TYR A 197 13.13 13.45 18.16
CA TYR A 197 13.83 14.56 18.86
C TYR A 197 13.27 14.80 20.27
N PHE A 198 11.95 14.93 20.43
CA PHE A 198 11.35 15.21 21.72
C PHE A 198 11.46 14.05 22.71
N VAL A 199 11.34 12.80 22.25
CA VAL A 199 11.52 11.61 23.11
C VAL A 199 12.97 11.47 23.54
N ALA A 200 13.93 11.64 22.62
CA ALA A 200 15.37 11.63 22.93
C ALA A 200 15.74 12.73 23.94
N HIS A 201 15.19 13.93 23.77
CA HIS A 201 15.40 15.04 24.71
C HIS A 201 14.86 14.72 26.11
N GLN A 202 13.72 14.04 26.24
CA GLN A 202 13.18 13.58 27.53
C GLN A 202 14.09 12.53 28.21
N LEU A 203 14.81 11.75 27.40
CA LEU A 203 15.80 10.78 27.87
C LEU A 203 17.18 11.42 28.17
N GLY A 204 17.33 12.73 27.92
CA GLY A 204 18.62 13.42 28.09
C GLY A 204 19.65 13.05 27.03
N LEU A 205 19.21 12.50 25.87
CA LEU A 205 20.10 12.07 24.79
C LEU A 205 20.33 13.23 23.81
N ASP A 206 21.61 13.50 23.50
CA ASP A 206 21.99 14.27 22.35
C ASP A 206 22.00 13.41 21.08
N PHE A 207 22.35 13.96 19.93
CA PHE A 207 22.36 13.23 18.67
C PHE A 207 23.32 12.02 18.70
N LYS A 208 24.48 12.17 19.34
CA LYS A 208 25.45 11.09 19.48
C LYS A 208 24.94 10.00 20.43
N GLY A 209 24.38 10.41 21.55
CA GLY A 209 23.73 9.51 22.53
C GLY A 209 22.58 8.74 21.92
N LEU A 210 21.73 9.41 21.12
CA LEU A 210 20.66 8.76 20.39
C LEU A 210 21.19 7.68 19.43
N TYR A 211 22.21 8.01 18.62
CA TYR A 211 22.83 7.05 17.70
C TYR A 211 23.42 5.85 18.45
N GLN A 212 24.17 6.09 19.51
CA GLN A 212 24.74 5.03 20.36
C GLN A 212 23.65 4.15 20.96
N THR A 213 22.65 4.75 21.60
CA THR A 213 21.52 4.04 22.21
C THR A 213 20.80 3.14 21.23
N VAL A 214 20.55 3.64 20.01
CA VAL A 214 19.88 2.83 18.97
C VAL A 214 20.81 1.74 18.44
N SER A 215 22.08 2.05 18.14
CA SER A 215 23.01 1.09 17.54
C SER A 215 23.47 -0.01 18.49
N GLU A 216 23.55 0.25 19.78
CA GLU A 216 23.99 -0.69 20.82
C GLU A 216 22.83 -1.47 21.46
N SER A 217 21.59 -1.13 21.12
CA SER A 217 20.42 -1.86 21.61
C SER A 217 20.39 -3.31 21.13
N ALA A 218 20.07 -4.24 22.00
CA ALA A 218 19.85 -5.64 21.64
C ALA A 218 18.73 -5.79 20.58
N ASP A 219 17.76 -4.86 20.57
CA ASP A 219 16.66 -4.84 19.63
C ASP A 219 17.02 -4.28 18.25
N SER A 220 18.29 -3.83 18.05
CA SER A 220 18.78 -3.32 16.76
C SER A 220 19.39 -4.38 15.86
N GLN A 221 19.32 -5.65 16.22
CA GLN A 221 19.84 -6.72 15.38
C GLN A 221 19.06 -6.77 14.05
N ILE A 222 19.80 -6.62 12.93
CA ILE A 222 19.23 -6.62 11.58
C ILE A 222 19.29 -8.01 10.95
N TRP A 223 20.44 -8.70 11.10
CA TRP A 223 20.78 -9.87 10.31
C TRP A 223 20.47 -11.18 11.04
N PHE A 224 19.69 -12.05 10.40
CA PHE A 224 19.25 -13.34 10.91
C PHE A 224 19.51 -14.42 9.85
N PHE A 225 20.68 -15.07 9.95
CA PHE A 225 21.12 -16.11 9.01
C PHE A 225 21.21 -17.51 9.61
N ASP A 226 21.05 -17.65 10.93
CA ASP A 226 21.43 -18.89 11.64
C ASP A 226 20.34 -19.95 11.59
N ASP A 227 19.05 -19.56 11.70
CA ASP A 227 17.92 -20.50 11.74
C ASP A 227 16.93 -20.25 10.60
N SER A 228 16.88 -21.18 9.66
CA SER A 228 15.94 -21.12 8.53
C SER A 228 14.47 -21.31 8.93
N ASN A 229 14.18 -21.80 10.13
CA ASN A 229 12.81 -21.93 10.64
C ASN A 229 12.32 -20.61 11.27
N ASP A 230 13.23 -19.74 11.72
CA ASP A 230 12.85 -18.43 12.25
C ASP A 230 12.13 -17.60 11.15
N LYS A 231 11.03 -16.94 11.53
CA LYS A 231 10.31 -16.00 10.66
C LYS A 231 11.18 -14.80 10.25
N ARG A 232 12.20 -14.47 11.07
CA ARG A 232 13.15 -13.37 10.80
C ARG A 232 14.29 -13.78 9.88
N TYR A 233 14.38 -15.03 9.45
CA TYR A 233 15.46 -15.51 8.59
C TYR A 233 15.62 -14.66 7.33
N PHE A 234 16.84 -14.25 7.00
CA PHE A 234 17.15 -13.26 5.96
C PHE A 234 16.46 -13.55 4.62
N TRP A 235 16.65 -14.75 4.09
CA TRP A 235 16.10 -15.08 2.77
C TRP A 235 14.59 -15.12 2.74
N LYS A 236 13.92 -15.51 3.83
CA LYS A 236 12.46 -15.41 3.94
C LYS A 236 12.00 -13.97 3.85
N GLN A 237 12.59 -13.09 4.68
CA GLN A 237 12.24 -11.67 4.73
C GLN A 237 12.57 -10.96 3.41
N PHE A 238 13.78 -11.16 2.88
CA PHE A 238 14.23 -10.52 1.64
C PHE A 238 13.38 -10.92 0.43
N LEU A 239 13.16 -12.23 0.21
CA LEU A 239 12.35 -12.71 -0.91
C LEU A 239 10.88 -12.32 -0.72
N ALA A 240 10.32 -12.47 0.48
CA ALA A 240 8.98 -12.01 0.77
C ALA A 240 8.83 -10.52 0.47
N GLY A 241 9.78 -9.67 0.89
CA GLY A 241 9.80 -8.25 0.58
C GLY A 241 9.84 -7.97 -0.92
N MET A 242 10.75 -8.60 -1.65
CA MET A 242 10.88 -8.42 -3.10
C MET A 242 9.57 -8.74 -3.84
N PHE A 243 8.97 -9.89 -3.57
CA PHE A 243 7.72 -10.30 -4.23
C PHE A 243 6.51 -9.51 -3.74
N THR A 244 6.47 -9.12 -2.46
CA THR A 244 5.44 -8.23 -1.93
C THR A 244 5.45 -6.88 -2.65
N THR A 245 6.63 -6.29 -2.87
CA THR A 245 6.73 -5.04 -3.63
C THR A 245 6.31 -5.21 -5.09
N ILE A 246 6.75 -6.28 -5.75
CA ILE A 246 6.31 -6.56 -7.13
C ILE A 246 4.79 -6.66 -7.18
N ALA A 247 4.16 -7.37 -6.24
CA ALA A 247 2.71 -7.57 -6.20
C ALA A 247 1.96 -6.31 -5.77
N MET A 248 2.25 -5.77 -4.59
CA MET A 248 1.49 -4.66 -3.99
C MET A 248 1.86 -3.28 -4.55
N THR A 249 2.90 -3.17 -5.38
CA THR A 249 3.24 -1.93 -6.08
C THR A 249 3.17 -2.14 -7.59
N GLY A 250 3.85 -3.15 -8.11
CA GLY A 250 3.97 -3.38 -9.55
C GLY A 250 2.70 -3.90 -10.23
N LEU A 251 1.89 -4.67 -9.50
CA LEU A 251 0.62 -5.24 -9.97
C LEU A 251 -0.59 -4.59 -9.30
N ASP A 252 -0.40 -3.46 -8.64
CA ASP A 252 -1.42 -2.68 -7.96
C ASP A 252 -1.77 -1.43 -8.78
N GLN A 253 -3.04 -1.28 -9.16
CA GLN A 253 -3.51 -0.16 -9.99
C GLN A 253 -3.29 1.19 -9.31
N ASP A 254 -3.48 1.31 -7.98
CA ASP A 254 -3.29 2.56 -7.25
C ASP A 254 -1.85 3.08 -7.37
N MET A 255 -0.87 2.20 -7.13
CA MET A 255 0.54 2.55 -7.21
C MET A 255 0.98 2.81 -8.65
N MET A 256 0.51 1.98 -9.60
CA MET A 256 0.85 2.15 -11.01
C MET A 256 0.17 3.35 -11.64
N GLN A 257 -1.04 3.69 -11.25
CA GLN A 257 -1.76 4.87 -11.73
C GLN A 257 -0.98 6.16 -11.41
N LYS A 258 -0.35 6.27 -10.24
CA LYS A 258 0.56 7.37 -9.91
C LYS A 258 1.83 7.34 -10.76
N ASN A 259 2.46 6.19 -10.94
CA ASN A 259 3.61 6.04 -11.82
C ASN A 259 3.30 6.46 -13.27
N LEU A 260 2.13 6.04 -13.78
CA LEU A 260 1.66 6.37 -15.14
C LEU A 260 1.24 7.83 -15.29
N SER A 261 1.11 8.59 -14.19
CA SER A 261 0.91 10.05 -14.23
C SER A 261 2.18 10.83 -14.60
N CYS A 262 3.37 10.21 -14.52
CA CYS A 262 4.62 10.81 -14.97
C CYS A 262 4.64 11.02 -16.48
N LYS A 263 5.38 12.05 -16.92
CA LYS A 263 5.43 12.48 -18.32
C LYS A 263 5.91 11.40 -19.30
N ASN A 264 6.88 10.61 -18.87
CA ASN A 264 7.53 9.59 -19.70
C ASN A 264 8.09 8.46 -18.84
N ILE A 265 8.52 7.37 -19.48
CA ILE A 265 9.05 6.19 -18.82
C ILE A 265 10.30 6.50 -17.98
N ARG A 266 11.21 7.38 -18.42
CA ARG A 266 12.43 7.72 -17.67
C ARG A 266 12.08 8.41 -16.36
N ASP A 267 11.10 9.31 -16.38
CA ASP A 267 10.60 9.99 -15.19
C ASP A 267 9.89 9.00 -14.24
N ALA A 268 9.11 8.05 -14.76
CA ALA A 268 8.49 7.01 -13.97
C ALA A 268 9.53 6.06 -13.33
N GLN A 269 10.59 5.71 -14.06
CA GLN A 269 11.71 4.92 -13.52
C GLN A 269 12.45 5.68 -12.42
N LYS A 270 12.79 6.96 -12.62
CA LYS A 270 13.39 7.81 -11.59
C LYS A 270 12.51 7.89 -10.36
N ASN A 271 11.20 8.06 -10.53
CA ASN A 271 10.24 8.05 -9.45
C ASN A 271 10.33 6.77 -8.62
N VAL A 272 10.15 5.60 -9.25
CA VAL A 272 10.12 4.30 -8.56
C VAL A 272 11.44 3.99 -7.85
N LEU A 273 12.58 4.25 -8.49
CA LEU A 273 13.89 3.99 -7.89
C LEU A 273 14.17 4.95 -6.72
N SER A 274 13.89 6.25 -6.88
CA SER A 274 14.07 7.22 -5.78
C SER A 274 13.18 6.91 -4.59
N TYR A 275 11.91 6.61 -4.82
CA TYR A 275 10.97 6.18 -3.81
C TYR A 275 11.45 4.91 -3.11
N GLY A 276 11.86 3.89 -3.88
CA GLY A 276 12.33 2.61 -3.34
C GLY A 276 13.56 2.75 -2.44
N ILE A 277 14.55 3.57 -2.84
CA ILE A 277 15.76 3.82 -2.04
C ILE A 277 15.41 4.61 -0.78
N MET A 278 14.57 5.64 -0.89
CA MET A 278 14.17 6.46 0.26
C MET A 278 13.31 5.70 1.28
N PHE A 279 12.72 4.58 0.88
CA PHE A 279 11.92 3.76 1.78
C PHE A 279 12.75 3.14 2.91
N LEU A 280 14.05 2.84 2.64
CA LEU A 280 14.98 2.28 3.64
C LEU A 280 15.25 3.25 4.81
N PRO A 281 15.75 4.48 4.62
CA PRO A 281 16.00 5.40 5.73
C PRO A 281 14.71 5.79 6.45
N VAL A 282 13.58 5.87 5.76
CA VAL A 282 12.29 6.19 6.40
C VAL A 282 11.85 5.07 7.35
N ASN A 283 11.96 3.80 6.97
CA ASN A 283 11.66 2.69 7.89
C ASN A 283 12.65 2.60 9.05
N LEU A 284 13.92 2.94 8.83
CA LEU A 284 14.91 3.03 9.90
C LEU A 284 14.52 4.07 10.96
N LEU A 285 13.96 5.23 10.55
CA LEU A 285 13.43 6.22 11.50
C LEU A 285 12.31 5.66 12.37
N PHE A 286 11.38 4.87 11.80
CA PHE A 286 10.31 4.24 12.58
C PHE A 286 10.82 3.21 13.58
N LEU A 287 11.82 2.40 13.18
CA LEU A 287 12.45 1.42 14.06
C LEU A 287 13.23 2.11 15.20
N ALA A 288 13.99 3.16 14.89
CA ALA A 288 14.69 3.96 15.88
C ALA A 288 13.71 4.62 16.87
N LEU A 289 12.58 5.16 16.38
CA LEU A 289 11.50 5.65 17.22
C LEU A 289 11.00 4.57 18.19
N GLY A 290 10.83 3.33 17.71
CA GLY A 290 10.42 2.20 18.53
C GLY A 290 11.36 1.99 19.73
N ILE A 291 12.67 1.88 19.49
CA ILE A 291 13.67 1.68 20.56
C ILE A 291 13.56 2.76 21.63
N ILE A 292 13.56 4.03 21.24
CA ILE A 292 13.51 5.12 22.21
C ILE A 292 12.19 5.21 22.97
N LEU A 293 11.06 4.80 22.36
CA LEU A 293 9.76 4.72 23.03
C LEU A 293 9.75 3.63 24.12
N TYR A 294 10.29 2.45 23.82
CA TYR A 294 10.42 1.36 24.80
C TYR A 294 11.41 1.72 25.91
N LEU A 295 12.54 2.33 25.55
CA LEU A 295 13.51 2.83 26.53
C LEU A 295 12.89 3.88 27.45
N PHE A 296 12.14 4.83 26.90
CA PHE A 296 11.42 5.84 27.66
C PHE A 296 10.41 5.20 28.63
N ALA A 297 9.60 4.27 28.15
CA ALA A 297 8.63 3.57 28.98
C ALA A 297 9.31 2.81 30.14
N SER A 298 10.41 2.11 29.85
CA SER A 298 11.19 1.39 30.86
C SER A 298 11.80 2.34 31.88
N SER A 299 12.41 3.45 31.45
CA SER A 299 13.05 4.43 32.34
C SER A 299 12.07 5.11 33.29
N GLN A 300 10.81 5.28 32.87
CA GLN A 300 9.74 5.89 33.66
C GLN A 300 8.83 4.85 34.34
N GLN A 301 9.15 3.55 34.22
CA GLN A 301 8.34 2.45 34.79
C GLN A 301 6.87 2.51 34.35
N ILE A 302 6.62 2.92 33.09
CA ILE A 302 5.27 3.00 32.52
C ILE A 302 4.81 1.60 32.13
N PRO A 303 3.64 1.12 32.60
CA PRO A 303 3.09 -0.15 32.14
C PRO A 303 2.73 -0.08 30.66
N LEU A 304 3.31 -0.96 29.87
CA LEU A 304 3.03 -1.05 28.44
C LEU A 304 1.75 -1.86 28.19
N PRO A 305 0.99 -1.51 27.15
CA PRO A 305 -0.19 -2.28 26.75
C PRO A 305 0.21 -3.64 26.15
N ASP A 306 -0.68 -4.64 26.26
CA ASP A 306 -0.47 -6.00 25.73
C ASP A 306 -0.28 -6.04 24.20
N LYS A 307 -0.94 -5.12 23.50
CA LYS A 307 -0.84 -5.02 22.05
C LYS A 307 0.23 -4.01 21.64
N SER A 308 1.23 -4.45 20.88
CA SER A 308 2.30 -3.62 20.36
C SER A 308 1.82 -2.39 19.58
N ASP A 309 0.70 -2.53 18.86
CA ASP A 309 0.05 -1.43 18.11
C ASP A 309 -0.50 -0.31 19.00
N GLN A 310 -0.55 -0.50 20.33
CA GLN A 310 -1.03 0.51 21.29
C GLN A 310 0.10 1.26 21.99
N VAL A 311 1.35 0.82 21.87
CA VAL A 311 2.51 1.41 22.59
C VAL A 311 2.70 2.87 22.21
N PHE A 312 2.89 3.19 20.95
CA PHE A 312 3.10 4.57 20.52
C PHE A 312 1.86 5.46 20.77
N PRO A 313 0.62 5.06 20.42
CA PRO A 313 -0.58 5.81 20.77
C PRO A 313 -0.70 6.15 22.27
N VAL A 314 -0.49 5.17 23.14
CA VAL A 314 -0.60 5.35 24.60
C VAL A 314 0.46 6.33 25.10
N LEU A 315 1.73 6.12 24.77
CA LEU A 315 2.81 7.00 25.20
C LEU A 315 2.64 8.43 24.68
N ALA A 316 2.21 8.60 23.43
CA ALA A 316 2.05 9.91 22.82
C ALA A 316 0.83 10.70 23.34
N THR A 317 -0.26 10.03 23.76
CA THR A 317 -1.55 10.71 23.97
C THR A 317 -2.05 10.71 25.41
N GLN A 318 -1.55 9.83 26.29
CA GLN A 318 -1.99 9.73 27.67
C GLN A 318 -1.23 10.64 28.67
N GLY A 319 -0.34 11.50 28.17
CA GLY A 319 0.33 12.51 28.99
C GLY A 319 1.70 12.10 29.53
N TYR A 320 2.23 10.96 29.13
CA TYR A 320 3.57 10.51 29.49
C TYR A 320 4.67 11.33 28.78
N LEU A 321 4.41 11.72 27.52
CA LEU A 321 5.31 12.55 26.71
C LEU A 321 4.79 14.00 26.61
N PRO A 322 5.64 14.97 26.25
CA PRO A 322 5.21 16.35 26.00
C PRO A 322 4.04 16.42 25.03
N GLN A 323 3.12 17.34 25.26
CA GLN A 323 1.89 17.50 24.48
C GLN A 323 2.15 17.62 22.99
N ILE A 324 3.30 18.21 22.59
CA ILE A 324 3.70 18.34 21.18
C ILE A 324 3.87 16.99 20.50
N VAL A 325 4.37 15.95 21.19
CA VAL A 325 4.51 14.59 20.64
C VAL A 325 3.14 14.00 20.31
N GLY A 326 2.15 14.20 21.20
CA GLY A 326 0.78 13.77 20.92
C GLY A 326 0.16 14.48 19.70
N ILE A 327 0.43 15.78 19.53
CA ILE A 327 0.00 16.55 18.36
C ILE A 327 0.63 15.99 17.08
N LEU A 328 1.95 15.81 17.07
CA LEU A 328 2.70 15.29 15.92
C LEU A 328 2.27 13.85 15.58
N PHE A 329 2.02 13.02 16.60
CA PHE A 329 1.49 11.68 16.43
C PHE A 329 0.15 11.69 15.69
N ILE A 330 -0.82 12.50 16.14
CA ILE A 330 -2.15 12.57 15.54
C ILE A 330 -2.06 13.10 14.10
N MET A 331 -1.27 14.15 13.87
CA MET A 331 -1.07 14.69 12.53
C MET A 331 -0.44 13.66 11.58
N GLY A 332 0.62 12.95 12.03
CA GLY A 332 1.27 11.91 11.25
C GLY A 332 0.35 10.74 10.93
N LEU A 333 -0.44 10.30 11.91
CA LEU A 333 -1.43 9.23 11.75
C LEU A 333 -2.48 9.59 10.71
N ILE A 334 -3.07 10.78 10.82
CA ILE A 334 -4.08 11.26 9.88
C ILE A 334 -3.47 11.39 8.48
N ALA A 335 -2.28 12.00 8.38
CA ALA A 335 -1.57 12.12 7.11
C ALA A 335 -1.39 10.76 6.42
N ALA A 336 -0.86 9.77 7.14
CA ALA A 336 -0.62 8.43 6.61
C ALA A 336 -1.90 7.71 6.20
N ALA A 337 -2.93 7.79 7.04
CA ALA A 337 -4.19 7.09 6.82
C ALA A 337 -4.97 7.65 5.64
N PHE A 338 -5.11 8.96 5.58
CA PHE A 338 -5.94 9.62 4.57
C PHE A 338 -5.26 9.60 3.19
N SER A 339 -3.93 9.67 3.11
CA SER A 339 -3.18 9.43 1.87
C SER A 339 -3.48 8.04 1.32
N SER A 340 -3.36 7.00 2.15
CA SER A 340 -3.61 5.62 1.74
C SER A 340 -5.07 5.38 1.33
N ALA A 341 -6.04 5.91 2.10
CA ALA A 341 -7.46 5.72 1.83
C ALA A 341 -7.93 6.45 0.57
N GLY A 342 -7.54 7.71 0.39
CA GLY A 342 -7.90 8.50 -0.78
C GLY A 342 -7.38 7.90 -2.07
N SER A 343 -6.13 7.47 -2.07
CA SER A 343 -5.51 6.77 -3.19
C SER A 343 -6.22 5.46 -3.52
N ALA A 344 -6.47 4.63 -2.50
CA ALA A 344 -7.16 3.35 -2.69
C ALA A 344 -8.56 3.53 -3.26
N LEU A 345 -9.37 4.45 -2.71
CA LEU A 345 -10.71 4.72 -3.22
C LEU A 345 -10.71 5.22 -4.66
N THR A 346 -9.75 6.06 -5.04
CA THR A 346 -9.60 6.53 -6.43
C THR A 346 -9.25 5.39 -7.37
N ALA A 347 -8.32 4.50 -6.98
CA ALA A 347 -7.92 3.36 -7.79
C ALA A 347 -9.04 2.30 -7.90
N LEU A 348 -9.74 2.01 -6.81
CA LEU A 348 -10.92 1.13 -6.80
C LEU A 348 -12.01 1.68 -7.72
N THR A 349 -12.25 2.99 -7.67
CA THR A 349 -13.22 3.65 -8.55
C THR A 349 -12.79 3.55 -10.01
N THR A 350 -11.51 3.79 -10.30
CA THR A 350 -10.96 3.66 -11.65
C THR A 350 -11.11 2.26 -12.19
N SER A 351 -10.62 1.26 -11.45
CA SER A 351 -10.66 -0.13 -11.91
C SER A 351 -12.09 -0.65 -12.03
N PHE A 352 -12.96 -0.38 -11.08
CA PHE A 352 -14.36 -0.81 -11.17
C PHE A 352 -15.07 -0.17 -12.37
N THR A 353 -14.87 1.13 -12.59
CA THR A 353 -15.51 1.86 -13.71
C THR A 353 -14.99 1.38 -15.06
N ILE A 354 -13.67 1.22 -15.20
CA ILE A 354 -13.05 0.89 -16.48
C ILE A 354 -13.07 -0.63 -16.73
N ASP A 355 -12.61 -1.43 -15.74
CA ASP A 355 -12.31 -2.84 -15.94
C ASP A 355 -13.54 -3.73 -15.77
N ILE A 356 -14.50 -3.35 -14.88
CA ILE A 356 -15.69 -4.14 -14.61
C ILE A 356 -16.88 -3.65 -15.42
N LEU A 357 -17.19 -2.34 -15.36
CA LEU A 357 -18.30 -1.76 -16.08
C LEU A 357 -18.02 -1.54 -17.57
N GLY A 358 -16.73 -1.60 -18.00
CA GLY A 358 -16.33 -1.44 -19.39
C GLY A 358 -16.52 -0.02 -19.92
N ALA A 359 -16.67 0.96 -19.03
CA ALA A 359 -16.83 2.36 -19.41
C ALA A 359 -15.55 2.89 -20.05
N ASN A 360 -15.61 3.36 -21.29
CA ASN A 360 -14.45 3.81 -22.05
C ASN A 360 -14.63 5.22 -22.61
N LYS A 361 -13.53 5.74 -23.25
CA LYS A 361 -13.51 7.07 -23.89
C LYS A 361 -14.59 7.29 -24.96
N LYS A 362 -15.25 6.23 -25.45
CA LYS A 362 -16.34 6.32 -26.44
C LYS A 362 -17.68 6.68 -25.80
N ASP A 363 -17.81 6.50 -24.46
CA ASP A 363 -18.98 6.91 -23.73
C ASP A 363 -19.07 8.45 -23.64
N ASN A 364 -20.28 8.98 -23.54
CA ASN A 364 -20.48 10.39 -23.28
C ASN A 364 -19.76 10.77 -21.98
N ALA A 365 -18.92 11.82 -21.99
CA ALA A 365 -18.08 12.23 -20.88
C ALA A 365 -18.91 12.50 -19.60
N GLU A 366 -20.11 13.03 -19.73
CA GLU A 366 -21.03 13.30 -18.63
C GLU A 366 -21.57 12.00 -17.99
N LYS A 367 -21.92 11.02 -18.82
CA LYS A 367 -22.37 9.69 -18.35
C LYS A 367 -21.23 8.98 -17.61
N LEU A 368 -20.03 9.06 -18.12
CA LEU A 368 -18.84 8.48 -17.48
C LEU A 368 -18.58 9.13 -16.12
N GLU A 369 -18.69 10.46 -16.03
CA GLU A 369 -18.50 11.19 -14.77
C GLU A 369 -19.57 10.80 -13.74
N HIS A 370 -20.84 10.73 -14.14
CA HIS A 370 -21.93 10.31 -13.26
C HIS A 370 -21.73 8.87 -12.75
N THR A 371 -21.39 7.93 -13.63
CA THR A 371 -21.10 6.54 -13.25
C THR A 371 -19.93 6.47 -12.26
N ARG A 372 -18.86 7.20 -12.52
CA ARG A 372 -17.68 7.27 -11.64
C ARG A 372 -18.06 7.76 -10.23
N ILE A 373 -18.88 8.80 -10.12
CA ILE A 373 -19.31 9.34 -8.81
C ILE A 373 -20.08 8.28 -8.01
N TRP A 374 -21.03 7.58 -8.63
CA TRP A 374 -21.78 6.53 -7.94
C TRP A 374 -20.92 5.33 -7.54
N VAL A 375 -19.99 4.93 -8.40
CA VAL A 375 -19.01 3.89 -8.07
C VAL A 375 -18.14 4.33 -6.88
N HIS A 376 -17.73 5.61 -6.85
CA HIS A 376 -16.93 6.16 -5.75
C HIS A 376 -17.70 6.15 -4.42
N VAL A 377 -18.97 6.52 -4.43
CA VAL A 377 -19.87 6.42 -3.25
C VAL A 377 -20.01 4.97 -2.80
N GLY A 378 -20.28 4.05 -3.73
CA GLY A 378 -20.42 2.63 -3.42
C GLY A 378 -19.17 2.03 -2.78
N ASN A 379 -17.99 2.33 -3.33
CA ASN A 379 -16.71 1.90 -2.77
C ASN A 379 -16.45 2.49 -1.38
N THR A 380 -16.85 3.75 -1.14
CA THR A 380 -16.71 4.41 0.16
C THR A 380 -17.57 3.73 1.23
N ILE A 381 -18.83 3.40 0.89
CA ILE A 381 -19.75 2.67 1.79
C ILE A 381 -19.20 1.27 2.08
N LEU A 382 -18.78 0.54 1.05
CA LEU A 382 -18.24 -0.81 1.19
C LEU A 382 -16.96 -0.81 2.06
N MET A 383 -16.08 0.18 1.89
CA MET A 383 -14.91 0.36 2.74
C MET A 383 -15.29 0.54 4.21
N GLY A 384 -16.29 1.38 4.50
CA GLY A 384 -16.81 1.58 5.86
C GLY A 384 -17.34 0.29 6.49
N ILE A 385 -18.07 -0.53 5.71
CA ILE A 385 -18.57 -1.84 6.15
C ILE A 385 -17.40 -2.78 6.48
N ILE A 386 -16.37 -2.83 5.65
CA ILE A 386 -15.18 -3.68 5.87
C ILE A 386 -14.42 -3.25 7.11
N ILE A 387 -14.23 -1.94 7.34
CA ILE A 387 -13.60 -1.43 8.56
C ILE A 387 -14.36 -1.90 9.81
N TYR A 388 -15.69 -1.82 9.78
CA TYR A 388 -16.53 -2.27 10.89
C TYR A 388 -16.48 -3.78 11.09
N ALA A 389 -16.55 -4.56 10.00
CA ALA A 389 -16.44 -6.02 10.05
C ALA A 389 -15.09 -6.47 10.62
N PHE A 390 -14.01 -5.80 10.22
CA PHE A 390 -12.68 -6.12 10.73
C PHE A 390 -12.57 -5.87 12.24
N LYS A 391 -13.22 -4.84 12.78
CA LYS A 391 -13.33 -4.63 14.23
C LYS A 391 -13.88 -5.85 14.98
N LEU A 392 -14.87 -6.53 14.37
CA LEU A 392 -15.53 -7.67 15.01
C LEU A 392 -14.72 -8.97 14.92
N LEU A 393 -13.85 -9.09 13.91
CA LEU A 393 -13.16 -10.34 13.56
C LEU A 393 -11.69 -10.38 13.97
N ASN A 394 -11.04 -9.21 14.19
CA ASN A 394 -9.59 -9.16 14.34
C ASN A 394 -9.10 -9.47 15.76
N ASN A 395 -8.24 -10.49 15.86
CA ASN A 395 -7.53 -10.88 17.07
C ASN A 395 -5.99 -10.83 16.93
N THR A 396 -5.47 -10.39 15.77
CA THR A 396 -4.04 -10.36 15.45
C THR A 396 -3.52 -8.92 15.30
N SER A 397 -2.19 -8.75 15.21
CA SER A 397 -1.58 -7.48 14.82
C SER A 397 -2.09 -7.04 13.45
N VAL A 398 -2.36 -5.74 13.30
CA VAL A 398 -2.93 -5.19 12.05
C VAL A 398 -1.94 -5.31 10.89
N ILE A 399 -0.63 -5.16 11.15
CA ILE A 399 0.39 -5.29 10.11
C ILE A 399 0.49 -6.74 9.59
N ASP A 400 0.42 -7.73 10.49
CA ASP A 400 0.36 -9.15 10.10
C ASP A 400 -0.88 -9.43 9.24
N ALA A 401 -2.04 -8.93 9.66
CA ALA A 401 -3.27 -9.09 8.90
C ALA A 401 -3.15 -8.52 7.47
N VAL A 402 -2.51 -7.36 7.29
CA VAL A 402 -2.27 -6.77 5.96
C VAL A 402 -1.42 -7.69 5.08
N TYR A 403 -0.30 -8.20 5.58
CA TYR A 403 0.59 -9.07 4.78
C TYR A 403 -0.02 -10.45 4.52
N ILE A 404 -0.74 -11.01 5.50
CA ILE A 404 -1.45 -12.28 5.31
C ILE A 404 -2.53 -12.14 4.24
N LEU A 405 -3.39 -11.11 4.32
CA LEU A 405 -4.40 -10.84 3.31
C LEU A 405 -3.78 -10.62 1.93
N ALA A 406 -2.68 -9.86 1.86
CA ALA A 406 -1.95 -9.64 0.63
C ALA A 406 -1.42 -10.97 0.04
N SER A 407 -0.91 -11.86 0.87
CA SER A 407 -0.40 -13.16 0.43
C SER A 407 -1.47 -14.03 -0.23
N TYR A 408 -2.69 -13.99 0.27
CA TYR A 408 -3.81 -14.73 -0.33
C TYR A 408 -4.37 -14.05 -1.58
N THR A 409 -4.42 -12.73 -1.61
CA THR A 409 -5.17 -11.99 -2.63
C THR A 409 -4.32 -11.51 -3.81
N TYR A 410 -3.04 -11.14 -3.59
CA TYR A 410 -2.12 -10.76 -4.67
C TYR A 410 -1.38 -11.95 -5.30
N GLY A 411 -1.36 -13.12 -4.65
CA GLY A 411 -0.69 -14.30 -5.20
C GLY A 411 -1.19 -14.70 -6.59
N PRO A 412 -2.51 -14.81 -6.83
CA PRO A 412 -3.03 -15.08 -8.16
C PRO A 412 -2.61 -14.06 -9.21
N LEU A 413 -2.61 -12.77 -8.87
CA LEU A 413 -2.13 -11.71 -9.77
C LEU A 413 -0.65 -11.92 -10.12
N LEU A 414 0.18 -12.22 -9.12
CA LEU A 414 1.60 -12.50 -9.32
C LEU A 414 1.79 -13.64 -10.32
N GLY A 415 1.09 -14.76 -10.12
CA GLY A 415 1.16 -15.93 -11.00
C GLY A 415 0.71 -15.65 -12.43
N LEU A 416 -0.41 -14.94 -12.62
CA LEU A 416 -0.92 -14.53 -13.92
C LEU A 416 0.10 -13.66 -14.68
N TYR A 417 0.64 -12.62 -14.01
CA TYR A 417 1.61 -11.72 -14.64
C TYR A 417 2.92 -12.41 -14.97
N PHE A 418 3.45 -13.20 -14.03
CA PHE A 418 4.70 -13.93 -14.25
C PHE A 418 4.57 -14.95 -15.38
N PHE A 419 3.45 -15.69 -15.44
CA PHE A 419 3.20 -16.59 -16.55
C PHE A 419 3.14 -15.85 -17.89
N GLY A 420 2.48 -14.69 -17.93
CA GLY A 420 2.39 -13.87 -19.12
C GLY A 420 3.71 -13.27 -19.59
N LEU A 421 4.56 -12.86 -18.64
CA LEU A 421 5.86 -12.23 -18.91
C LEU A 421 6.92 -13.26 -19.33
N PHE A 422 6.98 -14.41 -18.65
CA PHE A 422 8.07 -15.37 -18.82
C PHE A 422 7.73 -16.51 -19.77
N THR A 423 6.49 -16.63 -20.25
CA THR A 423 6.10 -17.65 -21.23
C THR A 423 5.48 -17.00 -22.48
N ARG A 424 5.54 -17.72 -23.61
CA ARG A 424 4.81 -17.33 -24.84
C ARG A 424 3.59 -18.20 -25.08
N ARG A 425 3.20 -19.04 -24.11
CA ARG A 425 2.14 -20.02 -24.26
C ARG A 425 0.76 -19.37 -24.23
N ALA A 426 -0.15 -19.82 -25.07
CA ALA A 426 -1.57 -19.51 -24.97
C ALA A 426 -2.21 -20.38 -23.91
N VAL A 427 -3.30 -19.91 -23.30
CA VAL A 427 -4.04 -20.63 -22.26
C VAL A 427 -5.51 -20.71 -22.61
N ARG A 428 -6.22 -21.66 -22.01
CA ARG A 428 -7.69 -21.72 -22.07
C ARG A 428 -8.28 -20.68 -21.14
N ASP A 429 -8.43 -19.44 -21.60
CA ASP A 429 -8.82 -18.25 -20.81
C ASP A 429 -10.07 -18.48 -19.94
N ARG A 430 -11.04 -19.25 -20.42
CA ARG A 430 -12.27 -19.59 -19.68
C ARG A 430 -12.01 -20.23 -18.30
N TRP A 431 -10.90 -20.94 -18.13
CA TRP A 431 -10.58 -21.67 -16.89
C TRP A 431 -9.67 -20.89 -15.94
N VAL A 432 -9.13 -19.75 -16.35
CA VAL A 432 -8.24 -18.92 -15.55
C VAL A 432 -8.88 -18.47 -14.21
N PRO A 433 -10.16 -18.03 -14.17
CA PRO A 433 -10.81 -17.66 -12.92
C PRO A 433 -10.79 -18.77 -11.86
N TYR A 434 -10.98 -20.02 -12.30
CA TYR A 434 -11.01 -21.19 -11.40
C TYR A 434 -9.63 -21.47 -10.79
N ILE A 435 -8.56 -21.36 -11.59
CA ILE A 435 -7.19 -21.49 -11.07
C ILE A 435 -6.88 -20.37 -10.08
N ALA A 436 -7.27 -19.15 -10.39
CA ALA A 436 -7.02 -18.00 -9.53
C ALA A 436 -7.75 -18.10 -8.17
N VAL A 437 -8.93 -18.73 -8.13
CA VAL A 437 -9.66 -18.98 -6.87
C VAL A 437 -9.11 -20.21 -6.14
N LEU A 438 -8.74 -21.26 -6.87
CA LEU A 438 -8.22 -22.49 -6.28
C LEU A 438 -6.87 -22.27 -5.59
N SER A 439 -6.02 -21.42 -6.14
CA SER A 439 -4.66 -21.16 -5.61
C SER A 439 -4.66 -20.67 -4.15
N PRO A 440 -5.39 -19.61 -3.75
CA PRO A 440 -5.45 -19.20 -2.35
C PRO A 440 -6.10 -20.24 -1.44
N VAL A 441 -7.03 -21.06 -1.94
CA VAL A 441 -7.62 -22.17 -1.17
C VAL A 441 -6.56 -23.22 -0.86
N LEU A 442 -5.78 -23.63 -1.84
CA LEU A 442 -4.66 -24.55 -1.64
C LEU A 442 -3.60 -23.98 -0.68
N CYS A 443 -3.31 -22.68 -0.80
CA CYS A 443 -2.41 -21.97 0.11
C CYS A 443 -2.94 -21.97 1.56
N TYR A 444 -4.23 -21.79 1.74
CA TYR A 444 -4.84 -21.87 3.08
C TYR A 444 -4.66 -23.27 3.69
N ILE A 445 -4.94 -24.33 2.94
CA ILE A 445 -4.74 -25.70 3.39
C ILE A 445 -3.26 -25.95 3.73
N LEU A 446 -2.35 -25.50 2.87
CA LEU A 446 -0.91 -25.66 3.05
C LEU A 446 -0.42 -24.91 4.30
N SER A 447 -0.79 -23.64 4.45
CA SER A 447 -0.38 -22.80 5.58
C SER A 447 -0.93 -23.33 6.92
N SER A 448 -2.20 -23.76 6.94
CA SER A 448 -2.83 -24.29 8.15
C SER A 448 -2.24 -25.63 8.63
N ASN A 449 -1.56 -26.36 7.75
CA ASN A 449 -0.95 -27.66 8.09
C ASN A 449 0.59 -27.63 8.01
N SER A 450 1.19 -26.47 7.79
CA SER A 450 2.64 -26.37 7.50
C SER A 450 3.50 -26.91 8.63
N GLU A 451 3.21 -26.59 9.88
CA GLU A 451 3.96 -27.09 11.04
C GLU A 451 3.96 -28.60 11.13
N ARG A 452 2.79 -29.21 10.83
CA ARG A 452 2.63 -30.66 10.88
C ARG A 452 3.31 -31.38 9.71
N TRP A 453 3.24 -30.79 8.50
CA TRP A 453 3.75 -31.41 7.27
C TRP A 453 5.24 -31.19 7.05
N PHE A 454 5.80 -30.11 7.58
CA PHE A 454 7.18 -29.69 7.34
C PHE A 454 8.01 -29.57 8.63
N ASN A 455 7.81 -30.49 9.59
CA ASN A 455 8.64 -30.62 10.80
C ASN A 455 8.77 -29.30 11.59
N GLY A 456 7.66 -28.62 11.81
CA GLY A 456 7.63 -27.36 12.59
C GLY A 456 7.87 -26.09 11.76
N TYR A 457 8.04 -26.20 10.44
CA TYR A 457 8.19 -25.02 9.58
C TYR A 457 6.90 -24.22 9.51
N GLN A 458 6.96 -22.95 9.92
CA GLN A 458 5.84 -22.02 9.79
C GLN A 458 6.00 -21.20 8.51
N ILE A 459 5.01 -21.31 7.63
CA ILE A 459 4.95 -20.48 6.44
C ILE A 459 4.59 -19.04 6.86
N GLY A 460 5.44 -18.09 6.53
CA GLY A 460 5.25 -16.67 6.77
C GLY A 460 4.75 -15.93 5.53
N TYR A 461 5.30 -14.73 5.27
CA TYR A 461 4.91 -13.88 4.14
C TYR A 461 5.36 -14.42 2.78
N GLU A 462 6.26 -15.40 2.73
CA GLU A 462 6.60 -16.18 1.54
C GLU A 462 5.41 -16.94 0.96
N LEU A 463 4.29 -17.05 1.69
CA LEU A 463 3.02 -17.60 1.20
C LEU A 463 2.56 -16.91 -0.10
N LEU A 464 2.88 -15.60 -0.27
CA LEU A 464 2.62 -14.87 -1.51
C LEU A 464 3.31 -15.51 -2.72
N ILE A 465 4.57 -15.93 -2.54
CA ILE A 465 5.37 -16.57 -3.60
C ILE A 465 4.78 -17.95 -3.93
N ILE A 466 4.44 -18.71 -2.90
CA ILE A 466 3.82 -20.05 -3.05
C ILE A 466 2.50 -19.92 -3.80
N ASN A 467 1.65 -18.98 -3.44
CA ASN A 467 0.37 -18.72 -4.09
C ASN A 467 0.56 -18.32 -5.56
N GLY A 468 1.53 -17.43 -5.84
CA GLY A 468 1.91 -17.08 -7.21
C GLY A 468 2.42 -18.27 -8.01
N ALA A 469 3.23 -19.14 -7.39
CA ALA A 469 3.76 -20.35 -8.03
C ALA A 469 2.65 -21.36 -8.34
N ILE A 470 1.71 -21.60 -7.43
CA ILE A 470 0.55 -22.47 -7.66
C ILE A 470 -0.27 -21.93 -8.84
N THR A 471 -0.54 -20.64 -8.88
CA THR A 471 -1.25 -20.00 -9.99
C THR A 471 -0.46 -20.16 -11.30
N PHE A 472 0.86 -19.94 -11.28
CA PHE A 472 1.72 -20.10 -12.46
C PHE A 472 1.68 -21.54 -13.00
N VAL A 473 1.79 -22.54 -12.11
CA VAL A 473 1.67 -23.96 -12.49
C VAL A 473 0.28 -24.28 -13.03
N GLY A 474 -0.78 -23.76 -12.41
CA GLY A 474 -2.14 -23.88 -12.91
C GLY A 474 -2.29 -23.31 -14.34
N MET A 475 -1.72 -22.13 -14.60
CA MET A 475 -1.69 -21.53 -15.93
C MET A 475 -0.90 -22.38 -16.93
N TYR A 476 0.21 -22.98 -16.48
CA TYR A 476 0.99 -23.91 -17.30
C TYR A 476 0.15 -25.14 -17.71
N LEU A 477 -0.56 -25.74 -16.77
CA LEU A 477 -1.47 -26.85 -17.05
C LEU A 477 -2.58 -26.47 -18.04
N LEU A 478 -3.17 -25.26 -17.89
CA LEU A 478 -4.17 -24.76 -18.84
C LEU A 478 -3.61 -24.49 -20.23
N SER A 479 -2.29 -24.33 -20.36
CA SER A 479 -1.61 -24.14 -21.65
C SER A 479 -1.34 -25.45 -22.40
N LEU A 480 -1.43 -26.58 -21.73
CA LEU A 480 -1.20 -27.89 -22.35
C LEU A 480 -2.31 -28.21 -23.33
N GLY A 481 -1.93 -28.63 -24.56
CA GLY A 481 -2.88 -28.97 -25.64
C GLY A 481 -3.59 -27.74 -26.25
N VAL A 482 -3.18 -26.53 -25.97
CA VAL A 482 -3.62 -25.33 -26.69
C VAL A 482 -2.70 -25.15 -27.90
N VAL A 483 -3.21 -25.39 -29.10
CA VAL A 483 -2.49 -25.10 -30.33
C VAL A 483 -2.46 -23.58 -30.51
N ILE A 484 -1.29 -23.00 -30.58
CA ILE A 484 -1.13 -21.59 -30.95
C ILE A 484 -1.53 -21.49 -32.43
N HIS A 485 -2.78 -21.14 -32.73
CA HIS A 485 -3.08 -20.58 -34.05
C HIS A 485 -2.37 -19.23 -34.11
N PRO A 486 -1.49 -19.00 -35.06
CA PRO A 486 -0.95 -17.66 -35.28
C PRO A 486 -2.12 -16.77 -35.75
N GLN A 487 -2.82 -16.17 -34.78
CA GLN A 487 -3.68 -15.03 -35.11
C GLN A 487 -2.74 -13.94 -35.61
N ALA A 488 -2.98 -13.55 -36.84
CA ALA A 488 -2.27 -12.56 -37.60
C ALA A 488 -1.95 -11.33 -36.77
N HIS A 489 -0.74 -11.26 -36.24
CA HIS A 489 -0.10 -10.02 -35.80
C HIS A 489 0.50 -9.32 -37.03
N ASP A 490 -0.26 -9.26 -38.13
CA ASP A 490 0.03 -8.42 -39.27
C ASP A 490 -0.92 -7.21 -39.29
N ASP A 491 -0.80 -6.38 -38.27
CA ASP A 491 -1.17 -4.98 -38.41
C ASP A 491 0.10 -4.12 -38.29
N LYS A 492 0.98 -4.26 -39.29
CA LYS A 492 2.12 -3.36 -39.53
C LYS A 492 1.70 -1.97 -40.02
N SER A 493 0.40 -1.68 -40.08
CA SER A 493 -0.11 -0.46 -40.73
C SER A 493 -0.21 0.76 -39.79
N HIS A 494 0.23 0.69 -38.53
CA HIS A 494 0.20 1.84 -37.60
C HIS A 494 1.52 2.13 -36.87
N LEU A 495 2.66 1.78 -37.49
CA LEU A 495 3.93 2.38 -37.08
C LEU A 495 4.07 3.73 -37.83
N PRO A 496 4.17 4.86 -37.09
CA PRO A 496 4.58 6.08 -37.77
C PRO A 496 5.99 5.89 -38.33
N PRO A 497 6.29 6.50 -39.47
CA PRO A 497 7.58 6.36 -40.13
C PRO A 497 8.69 6.79 -39.16
N THR A 498 9.76 6.00 -39.14
CA THR A 498 10.97 6.29 -38.38
C THR A 498 11.57 7.59 -38.91
N GLY A 499 11.15 8.71 -38.35
CA GLY A 499 11.76 10.03 -38.52
C GLY A 499 13.07 10.09 -37.76
N ASN A 500 14.13 10.41 -38.47
CA ASN A 500 15.49 10.66 -38.02
C ASN A 500 15.57 11.41 -36.69
N ILE A 501 16.33 10.86 -35.73
CA ILE A 501 16.82 11.55 -34.55
C ILE A 501 18.06 12.33 -35.02
N PRO A 502 18.07 13.67 -34.94
CA PRO A 502 19.35 14.40 -35.04
C PRO A 502 20.16 14.20 -33.76
N ALA A 503 21.46 14.14 -33.92
CA ALA A 503 22.51 13.86 -32.93
C ALA A 503 22.47 14.75 -31.66
#